data_dafeec9df464abfc93491f1e916217a7
#
_entry.id   dafeec9df464abfc93491f1e916217a7
#
_cell.length_a   1.000
_cell.length_b   1.000
_cell.length_c   1.000
_cell.angle_alpha   90.00
_cell.angle_beta   90.00
_cell.angle_gamma   90.00
#
_symmetry.space_group_name_H-M   'P 1'
#
loop_
_entity.id
_entity.type
_entity.pdbx_description
1 polymer ?
#
loop_
_entity_poly.entity_id
_entity_poly.type
_entity_poly.pdbx_seq_one_letter_code
_entity_poly.pdbx_strand_id
1 'polypeptide(L)'
;GGIWYPFSPRPEEVRFADQFAAARLPRYGCHTKRGVDRYVVMHHEVLVCRLLRAWGEPLITQACGLFHDQGEIYTPGDQIGPMLRGSHPFSIAAKALADEQQRCVNQRFGLPWPYPEHIAKPVKLADAVLLSTERRDLMADSDVDWGHMLEPLPERIEPWEPERAWEAWLNELELVGMWHIVECA
;
A
#
# COMPACT_ATOMS: atom_id res chain seq x y z
N GLY A 1 -0.29 -6.92 -21.15
CA GLY A 1 0.41 -7.26 -19.93
C GLY A 1 1.60 -8.16 -20.21
N GLY A 2 2.64 -8.02 -19.40
CA GLY A 2 3.79 -8.91 -19.41
C GLY A 2 3.49 -10.24 -18.70
N ILE A 3 4.40 -11.20 -18.85
CA ILE A 3 4.39 -12.40 -18.02
C ILE A 3 5.09 -12.05 -16.71
N TRP A 4 4.45 -12.38 -15.59
CA TRP A 4 5.00 -12.23 -14.26
C TRP A 4 5.22 -13.59 -13.61
N TYR A 5 6.40 -13.81 -13.04
CA TYR A 5 6.76 -15.04 -12.35
C TYR A 5 6.84 -14.79 -10.85
N PRO A 6 5.77 -15.02 -10.09
CA PRO A 6 5.69 -14.60 -8.66
C PRO A 6 6.74 -15.28 -7.77
N PHE A 7 7.21 -16.46 -8.12
CA PHE A 7 8.25 -17.18 -7.35
C PHE A 7 9.68 -16.92 -7.81
N SER A 8 9.86 -16.08 -8.83
CA SER A 8 11.18 -15.66 -9.33
C SER A 8 11.04 -14.28 -10.00
N PRO A 9 10.52 -13.27 -9.26
CA PRO A 9 10.23 -11.97 -9.81
C PRO A 9 11.52 -11.20 -10.12
N ARG A 10 11.48 -10.38 -11.16
CA ARG A 10 12.61 -9.53 -11.56
C ARG A 10 12.16 -8.08 -11.65
N PRO A 11 12.97 -7.12 -11.14
CA PRO A 11 12.61 -5.70 -11.17
C PRO A 11 12.30 -5.16 -12.57
N GLU A 12 12.99 -5.64 -13.59
CA GLU A 12 12.79 -5.24 -14.99
C GLU A 12 11.44 -5.69 -15.58
N GLU A 13 10.75 -6.63 -14.93
CA GLU A 13 9.39 -7.07 -15.31
C GLU A 13 8.29 -6.17 -14.73
N VAL A 14 8.62 -5.38 -13.69
CA VAL A 14 7.70 -4.41 -13.10
C VAL A 14 7.51 -3.25 -14.07
N ARG A 15 6.27 -2.99 -14.46
CA ARG A 15 5.90 -1.92 -15.38
C ARG A 15 5.14 -0.82 -14.68
N PHE A 16 5.35 0.42 -15.09
CA PHE A 16 4.59 1.54 -14.58
C PHE A 16 3.07 1.36 -14.83
N ALA A 17 2.70 0.92 -16.03
CA ALA A 17 1.29 0.70 -16.39
C ALA A 17 0.59 -0.37 -15.51
N ASP A 18 1.33 -1.32 -14.94
CA ASP A 18 0.76 -2.34 -14.05
C ASP A 18 0.31 -1.72 -12.71
N GLN A 19 0.90 -0.58 -12.30
CA GLN A 19 0.58 0.06 -11.03
C GLN A 19 -0.89 0.50 -10.94
N PHE A 20 -1.54 0.73 -12.07
CA PHE A 20 -2.99 0.97 -12.10
C PHE A 20 -3.82 -0.18 -11.50
N ALA A 21 -3.27 -1.39 -11.42
CA ALA A 21 -3.94 -2.51 -10.76
C ALA A 21 -4.23 -2.23 -9.29
N ALA A 22 -3.38 -1.47 -8.57
CA ALA A 22 -3.61 -1.07 -7.18
C ALA A 22 -4.86 -0.18 -7.01
N ALA A 23 -5.25 0.57 -8.07
CA ALA A 23 -6.50 1.34 -8.10
C ALA A 23 -7.75 0.45 -8.18
N ARG A 24 -7.58 -0.83 -8.47
CA ARG A 24 -8.66 -1.83 -8.58
C ARG A 24 -8.56 -2.95 -7.56
N LEU A 25 -7.43 -3.06 -6.87
CA LEU A 25 -7.18 -4.06 -5.86
C LEU A 25 -7.88 -3.65 -4.55
N PRO A 26 -8.95 -4.37 -4.15
CA PRO A 26 -9.66 -4.02 -2.94
C PRO A 26 -8.86 -4.44 -1.70
N ARG A 27 -8.78 -3.54 -0.73
CA ARG A 27 -8.28 -3.89 0.61
C ARG A 27 -9.30 -4.74 1.36
N TYR A 28 -8.82 -5.52 2.30
CA TYR A 28 -9.65 -6.42 3.13
C TYR A 28 -10.46 -7.45 2.32
N GLY A 29 -10.09 -7.74 1.07
CA GLY A 29 -10.84 -8.65 0.22
C GLY A 29 -12.32 -8.26 0.07
N CYS A 30 -12.64 -6.97 0.09
CA CYS A 30 -14.02 -6.42 0.13
C CYS A 30 -14.82 -6.75 1.41
N HIS A 31 -14.19 -7.22 2.50
CA HIS A 31 -14.86 -7.46 3.78
C HIS A 31 -15.06 -6.15 4.57
N THR A 32 -15.72 -5.18 3.95
CA THR A 32 -16.08 -3.88 4.51
C THR A 32 -17.55 -3.87 4.95
N LYS A 33 -17.98 -2.85 5.70
CA LYS A 33 -19.38 -2.72 6.11
C LYS A 33 -20.30 -2.49 4.90
N ARG A 34 -21.57 -2.81 5.06
CA ARG A 34 -22.59 -2.56 4.02
C ARG A 34 -22.59 -1.08 3.61
N GLY A 35 -22.60 -0.82 2.31
CA GLY A 35 -22.54 0.54 1.74
C GLY A 35 -21.15 1.06 1.46
N VAL A 36 -20.12 0.26 1.78
CA VAL A 36 -18.74 0.49 1.33
C VAL A 36 -18.42 -0.59 0.30
N ASP A 37 -18.65 -0.30 -0.96
CA ASP A 37 -18.54 -1.29 -2.05
C ASP A 37 -17.08 -1.63 -2.35
N ARG A 38 -16.19 -0.65 -2.27
CA ARG A 38 -14.77 -0.83 -2.55
C ARG A 38 -13.93 0.22 -1.85
N TYR A 39 -12.86 -0.23 -1.21
CA TYR A 39 -11.74 0.59 -0.78
C TYR A 39 -10.46 -0.06 -1.30
N VAL A 40 -9.64 0.68 -2.04
CA VAL A 40 -8.55 0.11 -2.83
C VAL A 40 -7.18 0.43 -2.24
N VAL A 41 -6.20 -0.43 -2.53
CA VAL A 41 -4.81 -0.29 -2.08
C VAL A 41 -4.26 1.09 -2.44
N MET A 42 -4.42 1.53 -3.67
CA MET A 42 -3.92 2.83 -4.12
C MET A 42 -4.48 4.03 -3.34
N HIS A 43 -5.77 3.98 -2.94
CA HIS A 43 -6.33 5.03 -2.10
C HIS A 43 -5.65 5.08 -0.73
N HIS A 44 -5.42 3.93 -0.12
CA HIS A 44 -4.68 3.81 1.15
C HIS A 44 -3.27 4.41 1.01
N GLU A 45 -2.52 4.05 -0.02
CA GLU A 45 -1.16 4.55 -0.26
C GLU A 45 -1.12 6.07 -0.42
N VAL A 46 -2.08 6.65 -1.14
CA VAL A 46 -2.22 8.10 -1.25
C VAL A 46 -2.42 8.74 0.12
N LEU A 47 -3.27 8.17 0.98
CA LEU A 47 -3.49 8.70 2.32
C LEU A 47 -2.25 8.56 3.21
N VAL A 48 -1.53 7.45 3.13
CA VAL A 48 -0.24 7.26 3.84
C VAL A 48 0.77 8.32 3.40
N CYS A 49 0.93 8.55 2.09
CA CYS A 49 1.82 9.56 1.54
C CYS A 49 1.46 10.98 2.05
N ARG A 50 0.18 11.33 2.03
CA ARG A 50 -0.32 12.62 2.52
C ARG A 50 -0.09 12.82 4.01
N LEU A 51 -0.28 11.77 4.79
CA LEU A 51 -0.03 11.82 6.24
C LEU A 51 1.46 12.03 6.54
N LEU A 52 2.34 11.32 5.84
CA LEU A 52 3.79 11.52 5.95
C LEU A 52 4.20 12.95 5.56
N ARG A 53 3.58 13.52 4.54
CA ARG A 53 3.79 14.92 4.15
C ARG A 53 3.31 15.88 5.24
N ALA A 54 2.15 15.65 5.82
CA ALA A 54 1.61 16.47 6.90
C ALA A 54 2.52 16.44 8.15
N TRP A 55 3.22 15.34 8.37
CA TRP A 55 4.24 15.22 9.43
C TRP A 55 5.58 15.87 9.08
N GLY A 56 5.76 16.36 7.85
CA GLY A 56 7.00 17.00 7.38
C GLY A 56 8.10 15.99 7.04
N GLU A 57 7.75 14.75 6.80
CA GLU A 57 8.74 13.72 6.43
C GLU A 57 9.41 14.03 5.08
N PRO A 58 10.68 13.63 4.90
CA PRO A 58 11.40 13.83 3.64
C PRO A 58 10.69 13.21 2.43
N LEU A 59 10.89 13.78 1.23
CA LEU A 59 10.26 13.29 0.00
C LEU A 59 10.49 11.80 -0.25
N ILE A 60 11.68 11.29 0.06
CA ILE A 60 11.97 9.86 -0.07
C ILE A 60 11.10 8.98 0.85
N THR A 61 10.81 9.46 2.08
CA THR A 61 9.93 8.75 3.02
C THR A 61 8.48 8.78 2.52
N GLN A 62 8.04 9.94 1.99
CA GLN A 62 6.71 10.08 1.38
C GLN A 62 6.57 9.16 0.16
N ALA A 63 7.58 9.09 -0.71
CA ALA A 63 7.62 8.19 -1.85
C ALA A 63 7.56 6.72 -1.41
N CYS A 64 8.33 6.34 -0.39
CA CYS A 64 8.25 4.98 0.17
C CYS A 64 6.85 4.67 0.73
N GLY A 65 6.16 5.65 1.33
CA GLY A 65 4.76 5.51 1.76
C GLY A 65 3.79 5.36 0.58
N LEU A 66 4.06 6.05 -0.54
CA LEU A 66 3.23 5.95 -1.75
C LEU A 66 3.34 4.59 -2.46
N PHE A 67 4.43 3.85 -2.22
CA PHE A 67 4.71 2.57 -2.89
C PHE A 67 4.73 1.37 -1.93
N HIS A 68 4.39 1.54 -0.64
CA HIS A 68 4.69 0.52 0.36
C HIS A 68 3.90 -0.79 0.20
N ASP A 69 2.72 -0.73 -0.42
CA ASP A 69 1.85 -1.88 -0.71
C ASP A 69 1.76 -2.21 -2.22
N GLN A 70 2.50 -1.50 -3.10
CA GLN A 70 2.44 -1.75 -4.56
C GLN A 70 2.88 -3.16 -4.95
N GLY A 71 3.66 -3.85 -4.13
CA GLY A 71 3.99 -5.26 -4.33
C GLY A 71 2.77 -6.18 -4.34
N GLU A 72 1.67 -5.78 -3.70
CA GLU A 72 0.44 -6.58 -3.60
C GLU A 72 -0.26 -6.82 -4.94
N ILE A 73 -0.06 -5.94 -5.94
CA ILE A 73 -0.61 -6.16 -7.30
C ILE A 73 -0.05 -7.42 -7.97
N TYR A 74 1.08 -7.90 -7.50
CA TYR A 74 1.76 -9.09 -8.01
C TYR A 74 1.54 -10.34 -7.13
N THR A 75 0.73 -10.22 -6.09
CA THR A 75 0.30 -11.32 -5.22
C THR A 75 -1.15 -11.72 -5.52
N PRO A 76 -1.68 -12.79 -4.91
CA PRO A 76 -3.09 -13.19 -5.10
C PRO A 76 -4.13 -12.19 -4.54
N GLY A 77 -3.75 -11.01 -4.13
CA GLY A 77 -4.62 -9.96 -3.58
C GLY A 77 -4.00 -9.26 -2.38
N ASP A 78 -4.74 -8.32 -1.79
CA ASP A 78 -4.37 -7.63 -0.55
C ASP A 78 -4.01 -8.65 0.55
N GLN A 79 -2.82 -8.48 1.10
CA GLN A 79 -2.24 -9.41 2.08
C GLN A 79 -2.56 -8.94 3.50
N ILE A 80 -3.71 -9.32 3.99
CA ILE A 80 -4.15 -8.93 5.34
C ILE A 80 -3.15 -9.35 6.43
N GLY A 81 -2.85 -8.42 7.34
CA GLY A 81 -1.84 -8.60 8.38
C GLY A 81 -1.91 -9.94 9.16
N PRO A 82 -3.09 -10.46 9.55
CA PRO A 82 -3.18 -11.77 10.20
C PRO A 82 -2.65 -12.94 9.36
N MET A 83 -2.73 -12.87 8.03
CA MET A 83 -2.18 -13.91 7.14
C MET A 83 -0.66 -13.87 7.06
N LEU A 84 -0.05 -12.69 7.26
CA LEU A 84 1.40 -12.51 7.17
C LEU A 84 2.11 -12.67 8.52
N ARG A 85 1.34 -12.74 9.63
CA ARG A 85 1.88 -12.83 10.98
C ARG A 85 1.80 -14.26 11.51
N GLY A 86 2.80 -14.62 12.29
CA GLY A 86 2.83 -15.91 12.98
C GLY A 86 3.82 -16.91 12.39
N SER A 87 3.85 -18.10 13.01
CA SER A 87 4.79 -19.17 12.68
C SER A 87 4.21 -20.26 11.77
N HIS A 88 2.98 -20.07 11.29
CA HIS A 88 2.38 -21.04 10.37
C HIS A 88 3.17 -21.07 9.05
N PRO A 89 3.47 -22.24 8.46
CA PRO A 89 4.23 -22.32 7.21
C PRO A 89 3.67 -21.46 6.07
N PHE A 90 2.34 -21.38 5.97
CA PHE A 90 1.68 -20.49 5.00
C PHE A 90 2.02 -19.02 5.25
N SER A 91 1.97 -18.54 6.50
CA SER A 91 2.28 -17.15 6.84
C SER A 91 3.73 -16.79 6.51
N ILE A 92 4.65 -17.71 6.78
CA ILE A 92 6.08 -17.54 6.44
C ILE A 92 6.25 -17.45 4.91
N ALA A 93 5.64 -18.35 4.16
CA ALA A 93 5.73 -18.37 2.70
C ALA A 93 5.04 -17.13 2.08
N ALA A 94 3.87 -16.75 2.56
CA ALA A 94 3.13 -15.59 2.09
C ALA A 94 3.91 -14.29 2.33
N LYS A 95 4.50 -14.14 3.54
CA LYS A 95 5.35 -13.01 3.85
C LYS A 95 6.58 -12.95 2.95
N ALA A 96 7.28 -14.07 2.76
CA ALA A 96 8.45 -14.11 1.89
C ALA A 96 8.10 -13.73 0.45
N LEU A 97 6.95 -14.18 -0.05
CA LEU A 97 6.44 -13.80 -1.36
C LEU A 97 6.15 -12.29 -1.42
N ALA A 98 5.42 -11.73 -0.45
CA ALA A 98 5.09 -10.31 -0.40
C ALA A 98 6.35 -9.44 -0.33
N ASP A 99 7.32 -9.80 0.53
CA ASP A 99 8.60 -9.08 0.67
C ASP A 99 9.38 -9.08 -0.67
N GLU A 100 9.35 -10.17 -1.42
CA GLU A 100 10.08 -10.28 -2.69
C GLU A 100 9.40 -9.48 -3.81
N GLN A 101 8.06 -9.45 -3.86
CA GLN A 101 7.32 -8.59 -4.79
C GLN A 101 7.61 -7.11 -4.51
N GLN A 102 7.51 -6.71 -3.24
CA GLN A 102 7.79 -5.33 -2.83
C GLN A 102 9.24 -4.93 -3.11
N ARG A 103 10.20 -5.84 -2.92
CA ARG A 103 11.59 -5.62 -3.30
C ARG A 103 11.72 -5.27 -4.78
N CYS A 104 11.06 -6.03 -5.66
CA CYS A 104 11.13 -5.80 -7.11
C CYS A 104 10.53 -4.45 -7.49
N VAL A 105 9.39 -4.08 -6.91
CA VAL A 105 8.76 -2.77 -7.14
C VAL A 105 9.71 -1.64 -6.71
N ASN A 106 10.22 -1.71 -5.48
CA ASN A 106 11.11 -0.67 -4.97
C ASN A 106 12.38 -0.52 -5.81
N GLN A 107 13.04 -1.63 -6.17
CA GLN A 107 14.23 -1.61 -7.02
C GLN A 107 13.93 -1.04 -8.41
N ARG A 108 12.79 -1.40 -9.01
CA ARG A 108 12.39 -0.88 -10.34
C ARG A 108 12.24 0.63 -10.35
N PHE A 109 11.70 1.20 -9.27
CA PHE A 109 11.43 2.63 -9.16
C PHE A 109 12.50 3.41 -8.38
N GLY A 110 13.64 2.78 -8.06
CA GLY A 110 14.77 3.44 -7.42
C GLY A 110 14.55 3.76 -5.94
N LEU A 111 13.61 3.07 -5.29
CA LEU A 111 13.36 3.19 -3.87
C LEU A 111 14.21 2.21 -3.04
N PRO A 112 14.59 2.56 -1.81
CA PRO A 112 15.37 1.66 -0.96
C PRO A 112 14.58 0.40 -0.59
N TRP A 113 15.28 -0.73 -0.48
CA TRP A 113 14.73 -1.98 0.05
C TRP A 113 15.84 -2.86 0.65
N PRO A 114 15.72 -3.37 1.89
CA PRO A 114 14.67 -3.01 2.85
C PRO A 114 14.72 -1.51 3.21
N TYR A 115 13.61 -0.98 3.70
CA TYR A 115 13.61 0.42 4.16
C TYR A 115 14.57 0.61 5.32
N PRO A 116 15.48 1.61 5.27
CA PRO A 116 16.23 2.03 6.44
C PRO A 116 15.29 2.43 7.59
N GLU A 117 15.75 2.28 8.82
CA GLU A 117 14.92 2.48 10.02
C GLU A 117 14.24 3.85 10.06
N HIS A 118 14.93 4.91 9.63
CA HIS A 118 14.42 6.27 9.60
C HIS A 118 13.30 6.49 8.56
N ILE A 119 13.15 5.57 7.58
CA ILE A 119 12.03 5.52 6.61
C ILE A 119 10.97 4.53 7.11
N ALA A 120 11.40 3.35 7.53
CA ALA A 120 10.50 2.28 7.93
C ALA A 120 9.58 2.67 9.10
N LYS A 121 10.14 3.37 10.11
CA LYS A 121 9.36 3.79 11.29
C LYS A 121 8.22 4.74 10.95
N PRO A 122 8.43 5.90 10.27
CA PRO A 122 7.34 6.80 9.95
C PRO A 122 6.33 6.18 8.97
N VAL A 123 6.77 5.41 7.95
CA VAL A 123 5.84 4.71 7.03
C VAL A 123 4.94 3.76 7.83
N LYS A 124 5.51 2.93 8.69
CA LYS A 124 4.76 1.98 9.51
C LYS A 124 3.80 2.66 10.51
N LEU A 125 4.20 3.83 11.03
CA LEU A 125 3.36 4.61 11.92
C LEU A 125 2.17 5.20 11.15
N ALA A 126 2.40 5.75 9.97
CA ALA A 126 1.35 6.30 9.11
C ALA A 126 0.34 5.21 8.69
N ASP A 127 0.84 4.04 8.25
CA ASP A 127 0.02 2.88 7.94
C ASP A 127 -0.85 2.46 9.14
N ALA A 128 -0.27 2.39 10.35
CA ALA A 128 -1.01 2.03 11.56
C ALA A 128 -2.09 3.06 11.96
N VAL A 129 -1.86 4.36 11.75
CA VAL A 129 -2.88 5.41 11.95
C VAL A 129 -3.99 5.25 10.91
N LEU A 130 -3.64 4.97 9.66
CA LEU A 130 -4.62 4.71 8.60
C LEU A 130 -5.44 3.44 8.89
N LEU A 131 -4.81 2.36 9.35
CA LEU A 131 -5.51 1.14 9.76
C LEU A 131 -6.58 1.43 10.82
N SER A 132 -6.27 2.29 11.82
CA SER A 132 -7.24 2.70 12.85
C SER A 132 -8.39 3.52 12.26
N THR A 133 -8.08 4.39 11.30
CA THR A 133 -9.06 5.23 10.60
C THR A 133 -9.97 4.38 9.72
N GLU A 134 -9.40 3.45 8.97
CA GLU A 134 -10.08 2.49 8.10
C GLU A 134 -11.02 1.59 8.92
N ARG A 135 -10.55 1.09 10.06
CA ARG A 135 -11.40 0.31 10.96
C ARG A 135 -12.63 1.09 11.40
N ARG A 136 -12.47 2.32 11.85
CA ARG A 136 -13.58 3.20 12.27
C ARG A 136 -14.58 3.47 11.14
N ASP A 137 -14.05 3.73 9.92
CA ASP A 137 -14.85 4.27 8.83
C ASP A 137 -15.41 3.22 7.88
N LEU A 138 -14.69 2.14 7.67
CA LEU A 138 -14.97 1.19 6.60
C LEU A 138 -15.42 -0.19 7.10
N MET A 139 -15.07 -0.55 8.35
CA MET A 139 -15.41 -1.88 8.87
C MET A 139 -16.74 -1.87 9.61
N ALA A 140 -17.40 -3.03 9.62
CA ALA A 140 -18.56 -3.25 10.50
C ALA A 140 -18.11 -3.28 11.96
N ASP A 141 -19.01 -2.87 12.85
CA ASP A 141 -18.80 -3.01 14.29
C ASP A 141 -18.53 -4.48 14.62
N SER A 142 -17.50 -4.71 15.40
CA SER A 142 -17.04 -6.06 15.76
C SER A 142 -16.31 -6.03 17.09
N ASP A 143 -16.58 -7.06 17.92
CA ASP A 143 -15.86 -7.31 19.17
C ASP A 143 -14.47 -7.94 18.95
N VAL A 144 -14.07 -8.14 17.70
CA VAL A 144 -12.74 -8.67 17.37
C VAL A 144 -11.67 -7.68 17.77
N ASP A 145 -10.73 -8.15 18.59
CA ASP A 145 -9.55 -7.38 18.97
C ASP A 145 -8.57 -7.30 17.80
N TRP A 146 -8.34 -6.07 17.31
CA TRP A 146 -7.36 -5.78 16.27
C TRP A 146 -5.98 -5.47 16.85
N GLY A 147 -5.81 -5.65 18.17
CA GLY A 147 -4.58 -5.31 18.89
C GLY A 147 -4.51 -3.82 19.22
N HIS A 148 -3.27 -3.32 19.42
CA HIS A 148 -3.07 -1.91 19.78
C HIS A 148 -3.40 -1.01 18.59
N MET A 149 -4.52 -0.28 18.73
CA MET A 149 -4.95 0.71 17.75
C MET A 149 -4.48 2.10 18.14
N LEU A 150 -4.06 2.87 17.16
CA LEU A 150 -3.68 4.28 17.32
C LEU A 150 -4.93 5.17 17.24
N GLU A 151 -4.77 6.44 17.62
CA GLU A 151 -5.82 7.45 17.42
C GLU A 151 -6.10 7.61 15.92
N PRO A 152 -7.34 7.42 15.46
CA PRO A 152 -7.69 7.58 14.05
C PRO A 152 -7.64 9.06 13.64
N LEU A 153 -7.43 9.32 12.36
CA LEU A 153 -7.51 10.68 11.82
C LEU A 153 -8.88 11.31 12.07
N PRO A 154 -8.95 12.61 12.30
CA PRO A 154 -10.25 13.30 12.51
C PRO A 154 -11.12 13.26 11.24
N GLU A 155 -10.52 13.29 10.05
CA GLU A 155 -11.21 13.20 8.77
C GLU A 155 -11.76 11.80 8.54
N ARG A 156 -12.91 11.73 7.87
CA ARG A 156 -13.53 10.46 7.46
C ARG A 156 -13.01 10.00 6.11
N ILE A 157 -12.77 8.70 5.98
CA ILE A 157 -12.44 8.09 4.70
C ILE A 157 -13.73 7.86 3.91
N GLU A 158 -13.79 8.48 2.73
CA GLU A 158 -14.80 8.21 1.71
C GLU A 158 -14.11 7.48 0.55
N PRO A 159 -14.46 6.20 0.28
CA PRO A 159 -13.84 5.43 -0.78
C PRO A 159 -13.91 6.11 -2.14
N TRP A 160 -12.84 6.00 -2.92
CA TRP A 160 -12.73 6.57 -4.26
C TRP A 160 -12.96 5.53 -5.33
N GLU A 161 -13.48 5.98 -6.47
CA GLU A 161 -13.47 5.20 -7.69
C GLU A 161 -12.04 5.01 -8.20
N PRO A 162 -11.76 3.93 -8.95
CA PRO A 162 -10.41 3.59 -9.43
C PRO A 162 -9.70 4.73 -10.16
N GLU A 163 -10.43 5.43 -11.03
CA GLU A 163 -9.90 6.54 -11.82
C GLU A 163 -9.45 7.70 -10.91
N ARG A 164 -10.25 8.04 -9.91
CA ARG A 164 -9.91 9.07 -8.91
C ARG A 164 -8.70 8.67 -8.08
N ALA A 165 -8.61 7.40 -7.68
CA ALA A 165 -7.46 6.90 -6.93
C ALA A 165 -6.18 7.00 -7.76
N TRP A 166 -6.25 6.63 -9.04
CA TRP A 166 -5.14 6.74 -9.98
C TRP A 166 -4.69 8.19 -10.19
N GLU A 167 -5.62 9.11 -10.47
CA GLU A 167 -5.31 10.53 -10.63
C GLU A 167 -4.67 11.12 -9.37
N ALA A 168 -5.20 10.79 -8.19
CA ALA A 168 -4.64 11.23 -6.94
C ALA A 168 -3.23 10.66 -6.73
N TRP A 169 -3.00 9.39 -7.05
CA TRP A 169 -1.69 8.75 -6.94
C TRP A 169 -0.66 9.39 -7.89
N LEU A 170 -1.04 9.70 -9.14
CA LEU A 170 -0.19 10.44 -10.09
C LEU A 170 0.19 11.83 -9.56
N ASN A 171 -0.75 12.54 -8.97
CA ASN A 171 -0.49 13.84 -8.35
C ASN A 171 0.52 13.72 -7.18
N GLU A 172 0.36 12.69 -6.33
CA GLU A 172 1.33 12.45 -5.27
C GLU A 172 2.72 12.07 -5.82
N LEU A 173 2.77 11.28 -6.90
CA LEU A 173 4.00 10.90 -7.58
C LEU A 173 4.79 12.11 -8.06
N GLU A 174 4.11 13.10 -8.64
CA GLU A 174 4.72 14.37 -9.04
C GLU A 174 5.23 15.14 -7.82
N LEU A 175 4.42 15.26 -6.77
CA LEU A 175 4.77 15.98 -5.53
C LEU A 175 5.97 15.38 -4.80
N VAL A 176 6.19 14.08 -4.87
CA VAL A 176 7.37 13.42 -4.29
C VAL A 176 8.58 13.42 -5.24
N GLY A 177 8.48 14.05 -6.42
CA GLY A 177 9.57 14.21 -7.36
C GLY A 177 9.89 12.97 -8.20
N MET A 178 8.94 12.04 -8.34
CA MET A 178 9.13 10.79 -9.08
C MET A 178 8.48 10.76 -10.47
N TRP A 179 8.07 11.91 -11.01
CA TRP A 179 7.39 11.97 -12.32
C TRP A 179 8.21 11.36 -13.47
N HIS A 180 9.53 11.35 -13.35
CA HIS A 180 10.43 10.74 -14.35
C HIS A 180 10.13 9.25 -14.64
N ILE A 181 9.51 8.52 -13.71
CA ILE A 181 9.15 7.11 -13.94
C ILE A 181 7.98 6.94 -14.92
N VAL A 182 7.15 7.99 -15.07
CA VAL A 182 6.05 8.04 -16.05
C VAL A 182 6.60 8.26 -17.46
N GLU A 183 7.61 9.12 -17.58
CA GLU A 183 8.22 9.47 -18.87
C GLU A 183 9.09 8.34 -19.45
N CYS A 184 9.56 7.43 -18.60
CA CYS A 184 10.37 6.27 -18.98
C CYS A 184 9.56 4.97 -19.18
N ALA A 185 8.23 5.06 -19.16
CA ALA A 185 7.34 3.89 -19.15
C ALA A 185 6.96 3.33 -20.53
#